data_00a93da2635cbfd664d40e5f6567bb7d
#
_entry.id   00a93da2635cbfd664d40e5f6567bb7d
#
_cell.length_a   1.000
_cell.length_b   1.000
_cell.length_c   1.000
_cell.angle_alpha   90.00
_cell.angle_beta   90.00
_cell.angle_gamma   90.00
#
_symmetry.space_group_name_H-M   'P 1'
#
loop_
_entity.id
_entity.type
_entity.pdbx_description
1 polymer ?
#
loop_
_entity_poly.entity_id
_entity_poly.type
_entity_poly.pdbx_seq_one_letter_code
_entity_poly.pdbx_strand_id
1 'polypeptide(L)'
;MKKKVLIGVMMCWMALNAQAQYQYDRALPLPTMDLYDTGVMNMYMRALVETSARRQQSYEQYSELAFDAFHNEQWKSVIDYVNRALNTKFYCGDLFYIRGYAFEKLGNLKAAKKDYKVGKKYNCVEAAQALDALKAKRKAKR
;
A
#
# COMPACT_ATOMS: atom_id res chain seq x y z
N MET A 1 -6.88 2.52 22.33
CA MET A 1 -6.41 1.90 21.08
C MET A 1 -7.01 2.52 19.80
N LYS A 2 -8.28 2.94 19.80
CA LYS A 2 -8.95 3.55 18.61
C LYS A 2 -8.30 4.85 18.09
N LYS A 3 -7.69 5.68 18.93
CA LYS A 3 -7.05 6.96 18.53
C LYS A 3 -5.72 6.77 17.76
N LYS A 4 -4.95 5.71 18.05
CA LYS A 4 -3.66 5.45 17.34
C LYS A 4 -3.88 4.92 15.92
N VAL A 5 -4.95 4.15 15.71
CA VAL A 5 -5.34 3.66 14.39
C VAL A 5 -5.81 4.81 13.50
N LEU A 6 -6.58 5.76 14.07
CA LEU A 6 -7.05 6.94 13.32
C LEU A 6 -5.89 7.84 12.84
N ILE A 7 -4.86 8.01 13.67
CA ILE A 7 -3.67 8.80 13.34
C ILE A 7 -2.87 8.11 12.21
N GLY A 8 -2.73 6.78 12.26
CA GLY A 8 -2.07 6.01 11.20
C GLY A 8 -2.79 6.13 9.86
N VAL A 9 -4.12 6.02 9.85
CA VAL A 9 -4.95 6.18 8.65
C VAL A 9 -4.85 7.61 8.10
N MET A 10 -4.85 8.63 8.96
CA MET A 10 -4.72 10.04 8.55
C MET A 10 -3.33 10.37 8.00
N MET A 11 -2.25 9.82 8.60
CA MET A 11 -0.89 9.99 8.07
C MET A 11 -0.69 9.23 6.76
N CYS A 12 -1.27 8.04 6.61
CA CYS A 12 -1.28 7.30 5.37
C CYS A 12 -2.04 8.06 4.26
N TRP A 13 -3.15 8.73 4.60
CA TRP A 13 -3.92 9.53 3.66
C TRP A 13 -3.17 10.79 3.18
N MET A 14 -2.41 11.46 4.08
CA MET A 14 -1.54 12.59 3.71
C MET A 14 -0.34 12.15 2.84
N ALA A 15 0.26 11.00 3.14
CA ALA A 15 1.34 10.42 2.32
C ALA A 15 0.83 9.98 0.93
N LEU A 16 -0.40 9.48 0.85
CA LEU A 16 -1.07 9.11 -0.40
C LEU A 16 -1.32 10.31 -1.31
N ASN A 17 -1.74 11.46 -0.76
CA ASN A 17 -1.91 12.68 -1.54
C ASN A 17 -0.58 13.19 -2.11
N ALA A 18 0.51 13.10 -1.36
CA ALA A 18 1.84 13.50 -1.84
C ALA A 18 2.38 12.53 -2.91
N GLN A 19 2.16 11.21 -2.75
CA GLN A 19 2.61 10.20 -3.72
C GLN A 19 1.71 10.11 -4.96
N ALA A 20 0.42 10.38 -4.85
CA ALA A 20 -0.47 10.48 -6.00
C ALA A 20 -0.02 11.60 -6.94
N GLN A 21 0.42 12.72 -6.40
CA GLN A 21 0.98 13.83 -7.17
C GLN A 21 2.30 13.47 -7.85
N TYR A 22 3.17 12.70 -7.18
CA TYR A 22 4.46 12.28 -7.72
C TYR A 22 4.38 11.20 -8.80
N GLN A 23 3.36 10.33 -8.77
CA GLN A 23 3.10 9.34 -9.83
C GLN A 23 2.36 9.93 -11.03
N TYR A 24 1.63 11.03 -10.83
CA TYR A 24 0.94 11.75 -11.91
C TYR A 24 1.94 12.31 -12.93
N ASP A 25 3.09 12.80 -12.46
CA ASP A 25 4.15 13.36 -13.32
C ASP A 25 4.94 12.30 -14.11
N ARG A 26 4.78 11.01 -13.79
CA ARG A 26 5.65 9.94 -14.34
C ARG A 26 4.94 8.93 -15.24
N ALA A 27 3.61 8.95 -15.32
CA ALA A 27 2.88 7.75 -15.71
C ALA A 27 2.32 7.71 -17.13
N LEU A 28 2.36 8.79 -17.92
CA LEU A 28 1.71 8.74 -19.24
C LEU A 28 2.55 9.44 -20.30
N PRO A 29 2.91 8.72 -21.38
CA PRO A 29 3.38 9.37 -22.58
C PRO A 29 2.27 10.28 -23.09
N LEU A 30 2.55 11.57 -23.25
CA LEU A 30 1.63 12.50 -23.87
C LEU A 30 1.32 11.99 -25.29
N PRO A 31 0.04 11.93 -25.69
CA PRO A 31 -0.29 11.55 -27.03
C PRO A 31 0.33 12.56 -28.00
N THR A 32 1.03 12.05 -29.02
CA THR A 32 1.63 12.85 -30.10
C THR A 32 0.60 13.36 -31.11
N MET A 33 -0.65 13.50 -30.71
CA MET A 33 -1.72 14.07 -31.53
C MET A 33 -1.75 15.59 -31.39
N ASP A 34 -2.10 16.28 -32.43
CA ASP A 34 -2.19 17.74 -32.48
C ASP A 34 -2.92 18.30 -31.24
N LEU A 35 -2.15 18.85 -30.35
CA LEU A 35 -2.56 19.32 -29.00
C LEU A 35 -3.49 20.55 -29.03
N TYR A 36 -3.92 20.98 -30.23
CA TYR A 36 -4.74 22.18 -30.41
C TYR A 36 -6.25 21.94 -30.29
N ASP A 37 -6.71 20.68 -30.27
CA ASP A 37 -8.11 20.42 -29.95
C ASP A 37 -8.34 20.34 -28.44
N THR A 38 -8.76 21.47 -27.87
CA THR A 38 -9.08 21.61 -26.43
C THR A 38 -10.16 20.62 -25.97
N GLY A 39 -11.03 20.14 -26.88
CA GLY A 39 -12.06 19.15 -26.57
C GLY A 39 -11.49 17.78 -26.31
N VAL A 40 -10.59 17.32 -27.16
CA VAL A 40 -9.90 16.02 -26.99
C VAL A 40 -9.02 16.01 -25.75
N MET A 41 -8.27 17.09 -25.50
CA MET A 41 -7.46 17.21 -24.30
C MET A 41 -8.31 17.18 -23.02
N ASN A 42 -9.43 17.88 -22.98
CA ASN A 42 -10.34 17.88 -21.85
C ASN A 42 -10.95 16.49 -21.61
N MET A 43 -11.33 15.77 -22.68
CA MET A 43 -11.82 14.40 -22.55
C MET A 43 -10.76 13.45 -22.01
N TYR A 44 -9.53 13.57 -22.52
CA TYR A 44 -8.39 12.79 -22.04
C TYR A 44 -8.09 13.06 -20.57
N MET A 45 -8.02 14.32 -20.16
CA MET A 45 -7.78 14.70 -18.77
C MET A 45 -8.89 14.20 -17.83
N ARG A 46 -10.15 14.25 -18.25
CA ARG A 46 -11.27 13.68 -17.48
C ARG A 46 -11.11 12.17 -17.30
N ALA A 47 -10.78 11.44 -18.36
CA ALA A 47 -10.57 10.00 -18.30
C ALA A 47 -9.42 9.63 -17.34
N LEU A 48 -8.34 10.42 -17.32
CA LEU A 48 -7.23 10.24 -16.38
C LEU A 48 -7.66 10.44 -14.92
N VAL A 49 -8.37 11.52 -14.64
CA VAL A 49 -8.87 11.83 -13.30
C VAL A 49 -9.82 10.72 -12.82
N GLU A 50 -10.75 10.28 -13.67
CA GLU A 50 -11.68 9.19 -13.32
C GLU A 50 -10.95 7.87 -13.05
N THR A 51 -9.97 7.52 -13.89
CA THR A 51 -9.20 6.28 -13.67
C THR A 51 -8.35 6.33 -12.41
N SER A 52 -7.79 7.49 -12.06
CA SER A 52 -7.04 7.68 -10.81
C SER A 52 -7.96 7.60 -9.60
N ALA A 53 -9.12 8.26 -9.66
CA ALA A 53 -10.11 8.23 -8.59
C ALA A 53 -10.64 6.81 -8.32
N ARG A 54 -10.95 6.03 -9.37
CA ARG A 54 -11.36 4.63 -9.24
C ARG A 54 -10.27 3.76 -8.60
N ARG A 55 -9.00 3.95 -8.98
CA ARG A 55 -7.88 3.23 -8.37
C ARG A 55 -7.72 3.58 -6.90
N GLN A 56 -7.84 4.86 -6.55
CA GLN A 56 -7.76 5.30 -5.16
C GLN A 56 -8.91 4.71 -4.33
N GLN A 57 -10.14 4.76 -4.81
CA GLN A 57 -11.29 4.15 -4.13
C GLN A 57 -11.10 2.64 -3.92
N SER A 58 -10.61 1.93 -4.94
CA SER A 58 -10.31 0.50 -4.80
C SER A 58 -9.20 0.22 -3.77
N TYR A 59 -8.18 1.08 -3.72
CA TYR A 59 -7.12 0.97 -2.72
C TYR A 59 -7.67 1.15 -1.30
N GLU A 60 -8.46 2.18 -1.07
CA GLU A 60 -9.07 2.47 0.24
C GLU A 60 -9.95 1.30 0.70
N GLN A 61 -10.82 0.80 -0.18
CA GLN A 61 -11.69 -0.33 0.09
C GLN A 61 -10.91 -1.60 0.46
N TYR A 62 -9.90 -1.98 -0.34
CA TYR A 62 -9.10 -3.18 -0.04
C TYR A 62 -8.18 -3.00 1.17
N SER A 63 -7.74 -1.79 1.45
CA SER A 63 -6.97 -1.49 2.66
C SER A 63 -7.82 -1.67 3.91
N GLU A 64 -9.04 -1.16 3.90
CA GLU A 64 -10.00 -1.32 5.01
C GLU A 64 -10.31 -2.80 5.26
N LEU A 65 -10.66 -3.55 4.21
CA LEU A 65 -10.87 -5.00 4.31
C LEU A 65 -9.63 -5.75 4.82
N ALA A 66 -8.44 -5.31 4.47
CA ALA A 66 -7.21 -5.92 4.95
C ALA A 66 -7.00 -5.68 6.44
N PHE A 67 -7.29 -4.48 6.94
CA PHE A 67 -7.22 -4.17 8.37
C PHE A 67 -8.29 -4.93 9.16
N ASP A 68 -9.51 -5.04 8.65
CA ASP A 68 -10.57 -5.82 9.28
C ASP A 68 -10.20 -7.31 9.35
N ALA A 69 -9.70 -7.88 8.26
CA ALA A 69 -9.22 -9.25 8.25
C ALA A 69 -8.03 -9.46 9.20
N PHE A 70 -7.17 -8.46 9.36
CA PHE A 70 -6.06 -8.50 10.31
C PHE A 70 -6.55 -8.51 11.75
N HIS A 71 -7.54 -7.71 12.10
CA HIS A 71 -8.15 -7.70 13.44
C HIS A 71 -8.88 -9.01 13.75
N ASN A 72 -9.43 -9.65 12.73
CA ASN A 72 -10.11 -10.94 12.85
C ASN A 72 -9.17 -12.15 12.70
N GLU A 73 -7.85 -11.93 12.66
CA GLU A 73 -6.81 -12.96 12.52
C GLU A 73 -6.94 -13.85 11.28
N GLN A 74 -7.61 -13.35 10.24
CA GLN A 74 -7.82 -14.04 8.96
C GLN A 74 -6.60 -13.88 8.03
N TRP A 75 -5.48 -14.53 8.36
CA TRP A 75 -4.17 -14.31 7.73
C TRP A 75 -4.15 -14.49 6.21
N LYS A 76 -4.90 -15.45 5.68
CA LYS A 76 -4.99 -15.66 4.23
C LYS A 76 -5.73 -14.52 3.54
N SER A 77 -6.83 -14.06 4.15
CA SER A 77 -7.62 -12.91 3.65
C SER A 77 -6.81 -11.61 3.68
N VAL A 78 -6.02 -11.41 4.74
CA VAL A 78 -5.09 -10.26 4.81
C VAL A 78 -4.17 -10.23 3.59
N ILE A 79 -3.54 -11.36 3.25
CA ILE A 79 -2.62 -11.42 2.12
C ILE A 79 -3.34 -11.12 0.80
N ASP A 80 -4.55 -11.65 0.61
CA ASP A 80 -5.32 -11.42 -0.61
C ASP A 80 -5.74 -9.95 -0.75
N TYR A 81 -6.32 -9.37 0.30
CA TYR A 81 -6.75 -7.97 0.27
C TYR A 81 -5.59 -7.00 0.11
N VAL A 82 -4.46 -7.22 0.80
CA VAL A 82 -3.27 -6.40 0.61
C VAL A 82 -2.73 -6.52 -0.81
N ASN A 83 -2.72 -7.72 -1.40
CA ASN A 83 -2.29 -7.89 -2.78
C ASN A 83 -3.18 -7.09 -3.75
N ARG A 84 -4.50 -7.10 -3.54
CA ARG A 84 -5.45 -6.30 -4.34
C ARG A 84 -5.23 -4.81 -4.15
N ALA A 85 -5.03 -4.34 -2.91
CA ALA A 85 -4.70 -2.95 -2.62
C ALA A 85 -3.42 -2.51 -3.35
N LEU A 86 -2.35 -3.28 -3.27
CA LEU A 86 -1.06 -2.96 -3.91
C LEU A 86 -1.10 -3.01 -5.44
N ASN A 87 -2.04 -3.77 -6.04
CA ASN A 87 -2.24 -3.79 -7.49
C ASN A 87 -2.74 -2.45 -8.04
N THR A 88 -3.33 -1.60 -7.21
CA THR A 88 -3.74 -0.24 -7.59
C THR A 88 -2.57 0.71 -7.79
N LYS A 89 -1.35 0.30 -7.44
CA LYS A 89 -0.10 1.08 -7.47
C LYS A 89 0.02 2.15 -6.39
N PHE A 90 -0.88 2.16 -5.40
CA PHE A 90 -0.69 2.91 -4.18
C PHE A 90 0.03 2.04 -3.14
N TYR A 91 0.96 2.62 -2.38
CA TYR A 91 1.79 1.88 -1.44
C TYR A 91 1.83 2.57 -0.09
N CYS A 92 1.52 1.81 0.97
CA CYS A 92 1.63 2.23 2.36
C CYS A 92 2.46 1.22 3.13
N GLY A 93 3.33 1.70 4.02
CA GLY A 93 4.20 0.85 4.84
C GLY A 93 3.43 -0.13 5.72
N ASP A 94 2.27 0.31 6.22
CA ASP A 94 1.44 -0.49 7.13
C ASP A 94 0.83 -1.71 6.45
N LEU A 95 0.47 -1.60 5.16
CA LEU A 95 -0.01 -2.75 4.39
C LEU A 95 1.08 -3.82 4.23
N PHE A 96 2.32 -3.40 4.01
CA PHE A 96 3.43 -4.35 3.99
C PHE A 96 3.69 -4.95 5.37
N TYR A 97 3.51 -4.18 6.45
CA TYR A 97 3.64 -4.71 7.80
C TYR A 97 2.60 -5.79 8.09
N ILE A 98 1.30 -5.51 7.89
CA ILE A 98 0.23 -6.48 8.19
C ILE A 98 0.32 -7.73 7.31
N ARG A 99 0.71 -7.60 6.03
CA ARG A 99 0.95 -8.75 5.16
C ARG A 99 2.17 -9.55 5.60
N GLY A 100 3.25 -8.89 5.98
CA GLY A 100 4.44 -9.52 6.54
C GLY A 100 4.12 -10.28 7.83
N TYR A 101 3.30 -9.70 8.70
CA TYR A 101 2.82 -10.34 9.91
C TYR A 101 1.96 -11.59 9.62
N ALA A 102 1.05 -11.49 8.65
CA ALA A 102 0.24 -12.62 8.20
C ALA A 102 1.13 -13.75 7.65
N PHE A 103 2.17 -13.43 6.87
CA PHE A 103 3.14 -14.42 6.43
C PHE A 103 3.93 -15.05 7.58
N GLU A 104 4.30 -14.26 8.61
CA GLU A 104 4.97 -14.81 9.81
C GLU A 104 4.05 -15.79 10.54
N LYS A 105 2.77 -15.47 10.72
CA LYS A 105 1.79 -16.35 11.36
C LYS A 105 1.56 -17.65 10.57
N LEU A 106 1.62 -17.58 9.26
CA LEU A 106 1.54 -18.75 8.37
C LEU A 106 2.88 -19.49 8.22
N GLY A 107 3.94 -19.09 8.94
CA GLY A 107 5.25 -19.74 8.91
C GLY A 107 6.15 -19.36 7.72
N ASN A 108 5.69 -18.50 6.82
CA ASN A 108 6.50 -18.06 5.68
C ASN A 108 7.43 -16.89 6.05
N LEU A 109 8.47 -17.19 6.83
CA LEU A 109 9.42 -16.21 7.33
C LEU A 109 10.23 -15.50 6.23
N LYS A 110 10.38 -16.14 5.04
CA LYS A 110 11.07 -15.51 3.91
C LYS A 110 10.25 -14.37 3.31
N ALA A 111 8.95 -14.59 3.12
CA ALA A 111 8.02 -13.59 2.64
C ALA A 111 7.84 -12.46 3.67
N ALA A 112 7.62 -12.80 4.94
CA ALA A 112 7.54 -11.84 6.03
C ALA A 112 8.74 -10.89 6.07
N LYS A 113 9.95 -11.42 5.99
CA LYS A 113 11.17 -10.61 5.95
C LYS A 113 11.22 -9.65 4.77
N LYS A 114 10.74 -10.07 3.58
CA LYS A 114 10.69 -9.19 2.40
C LYS A 114 9.73 -8.03 2.65
N ASP A 115 8.54 -8.32 3.12
CA ASP A 115 7.51 -7.32 3.38
C ASP A 115 7.92 -6.34 4.48
N TYR A 116 8.48 -6.81 5.59
CA TYR A 116 9.01 -5.91 6.63
C TYR A 116 10.13 -5.00 6.13
N LYS A 117 11.00 -5.47 5.22
CA LYS A 117 12.00 -4.61 4.59
C LYS A 117 11.37 -3.50 3.74
N VAL A 118 10.31 -3.85 2.99
CA VAL A 118 9.59 -2.88 2.17
C VAL A 118 8.83 -1.90 3.07
N GLY A 119 8.11 -2.38 4.09
CA GLY A 119 7.43 -1.52 5.06
C GLY A 119 8.37 -0.53 5.73
N LYS A 120 9.58 -0.98 6.12
CA LYS A 120 10.62 -0.08 6.64
C LYS A 120 11.03 1.02 5.64
N LYS A 121 11.11 0.72 4.33
CA LYS A 121 11.38 1.72 3.29
C LYS A 121 10.29 2.78 3.18
N TYR A 122 9.05 2.41 3.50
CA TYR A 122 7.91 3.32 3.56
C TYR A 122 7.67 3.90 4.96
N ASN A 123 8.73 3.96 5.80
CA ASN A 123 8.76 4.58 7.12
C ASN A 123 7.75 3.97 8.13
N CYS A 124 7.34 2.70 7.95
CA CYS A 124 6.56 1.99 8.96
C CYS A 124 7.48 1.53 10.10
N VAL A 125 7.25 2.06 11.30
CA VAL A 125 8.04 1.79 12.50
C VAL A 125 7.84 0.33 12.95
N GLU A 126 6.60 -0.14 12.90
CA GLU A 126 6.22 -1.50 13.27
C GLU A 126 6.92 -2.54 12.38
N ALA A 127 7.01 -2.26 11.08
CA ALA A 127 7.73 -3.12 10.13
C ALA A 127 9.24 -3.17 10.44
N ALA A 128 9.84 -2.05 10.86
CA ALA A 128 11.25 -2.01 11.25
C ALA A 128 11.50 -2.84 12.51
N GLN A 129 10.66 -2.68 13.54
CA GLN A 129 10.73 -3.43 14.79
C GLN A 129 10.52 -4.94 14.55
N ALA A 130 9.51 -5.32 13.75
CA ALA A 130 9.25 -6.72 13.40
C ALA A 130 10.41 -7.35 12.63
N LEU A 131 11.04 -6.60 11.74
CA LEU A 131 12.23 -7.06 11.01
C LEU A 131 13.40 -7.38 11.96
N ASP A 132 13.64 -6.52 12.95
CA ASP A 132 14.74 -6.70 13.90
C ASP A 132 14.45 -7.83 14.88
N ALA A 133 13.20 -7.98 15.35
CA ALA A 133 12.75 -9.13 16.12
C ALA A 133 12.93 -10.46 15.37
N LEU A 134 12.58 -10.49 14.09
CA LEU A 134 12.74 -11.67 13.25
C LEU A 134 14.23 -12.06 13.08
N LYS A 135 15.13 -11.07 12.95
CA LYS A 135 16.57 -11.31 12.89
C LYS A 135 17.13 -11.85 14.22
N ALA A 136 16.66 -11.32 15.34
CA ALA A 136 17.07 -11.78 16.69
C ALA A 136 16.64 -13.23 16.92
N LYS A 137 15.39 -13.58 16.62
CA LYS A 137 14.88 -14.97 16.69
C LYS A 137 15.74 -15.94 15.86
N ARG A 138 16.22 -15.50 14.70
CA ARG A 138 17.05 -16.33 13.81
C ARG A 138 18.47 -16.51 14.34
N LYS A 139 19.05 -15.50 15.01
CA LYS A 139 20.38 -15.61 15.65
C LYS A 139 20.34 -16.56 16.85
N ALA A 140 19.26 -16.53 17.65
CA ALA A 140 19.09 -17.38 18.82
C ALA A 140 18.89 -18.88 18.47
N LYS A 141 18.52 -19.21 17.24
CA LYS A 141 18.35 -20.61 16.77
C LYS A 141 19.62 -21.22 16.10
N ARG A 142 20.70 -20.46 16.04
CA ARG A 142 22.03 -20.91 15.52
C ARG A 142 22.98 -21.23 16.64
#